data_23194d47b932b2999b0ac11dac5d92ad
#
_entry.id   23194d47b932b2999b0ac11dac5d92ad
#
_cell.length_a   1.000
_cell.length_b   1.000
_cell.length_c   1.000
_cell.angle_alpha   90.00
_cell.angle_beta   90.00
_cell.angle_gamma   90.00
#
_symmetry.space_group_name_H-M   'P 1'
#
loop_
_entity.id
_entity.type
_entity.pdbx_description
1 polymer ?
#
loop_
_entity_poly.entity_id
_entity_poly.type
_entity_poly.pdbx_seq_one_letter_code
_entity_poly.pdbx_strand_id
1 'polypeptide(L)'
;IRLYFLPRPVRRQGIFFYHKDENIFIILQTRTLKSAIIETKTIVKEEKKLQRTYISIDLKSFYASVECRERGLDPLDTNLVVADERRTDKTICLAVTPSLKSYGIPGRGRLFEVKQRVQQINAARRFAAPGRQLCGSSCSYAQLQSEPQLALDFIIAPPRMAYYMEYSTRIYEIYLRYVAPEDIIVYSVDEVFMDVTQYFELYGLTARELAMRIILEVLRETGITATAGIGTNLFLAKVAMDVRAKHIAADANGVRIAELDEQSYRRELWQHRPLTDFWRVGRGYASKLEARGIYTMGDIARCSVYNEEL
;
A
#
# COMPACT_ATOMS: atom_id res chain seq x y z
N ILE A 1 -2.58 -13.98 -19.91
CA ILE A 1 -3.70 -14.80 -20.45
C ILE A 1 -3.05 -15.86 -21.29
N ARG A 2 -3.02 -17.11 -20.83
CA ARG A 2 -2.66 -18.29 -21.64
C ARG A 2 -3.96 -18.90 -22.10
N LEU A 3 -4.19 -18.91 -23.40
CA LEU A 3 -5.26 -19.68 -24.03
C LEU A 3 -4.88 -21.16 -23.97
N TYR A 4 -5.63 -21.94 -23.21
CA TYR A 4 -5.57 -23.39 -23.28
C TYR A 4 -6.63 -23.86 -24.30
N PHE A 5 -6.18 -24.56 -25.34
CA PHE A 5 -7.05 -25.29 -26.25
C PHE A 5 -7.74 -26.41 -25.49
N LEU A 6 -9.06 -26.40 -25.45
CA LEU A 6 -9.88 -27.47 -24.87
C LEU A 6 -10.02 -28.64 -25.85
N PRO A 7 -9.91 -29.90 -25.41
CA PRO A 7 -10.25 -31.06 -26.25
C PRO A 7 -11.76 -31.10 -26.51
N ARG A 8 -12.16 -31.61 -27.71
CA ARG A 8 -13.54 -31.72 -28.17
C ARG A 8 -14.37 -32.52 -27.17
N PRO A 9 -15.65 -32.13 -26.92
CA PRO A 9 -16.50 -32.80 -25.96
C PRO A 9 -16.99 -34.17 -26.52
N VAL A 10 -16.81 -35.21 -25.69
CA VAL A 10 -17.41 -36.53 -25.94
C VAL A 10 -18.89 -36.47 -25.50
N ARG A 11 -19.79 -36.63 -26.46
CA ARG A 11 -21.24 -36.70 -26.21
C ARG A 11 -21.60 -37.97 -25.45
N ARG A 12 -21.93 -37.87 -24.18
CA ARG A 12 -22.78 -38.81 -23.46
C ARG A 12 -23.74 -38.03 -22.54
N GLN A 13 -25.02 -38.10 -22.89
CA GLN A 13 -26.19 -37.73 -22.09
C GLN A 13 -26.01 -36.57 -21.05
N GLY A 14 -26.27 -35.37 -21.49
CA GLY A 14 -27.03 -34.35 -20.75
C GLY A 14 -26.37 -33.61 -19.58
N ILE A 15 -25.14 -33.90 -19.18
CA ILE A 15 -24.51 -33.20 -18.07
C ILE A 15 -23.15 -32.69 -18.53
N PHE A 16 -22.96 -31.37 -18.55
CA PHE A 16 -21.68 -30.74 -18.79
C PHE A 16 -21.15 -30.12 -17.50
N PHE A 17 -19.92 -30.48 -17.09
CA PHE A 17 -19.20 -29.84 -16.00
C PHE A 17 -18.26 -28.84 -16.60
N TYR A 18 -18.34 -27.61 -16.15
CA TYR A 18 -17.35 -26.55 -16.44
C TYR A 18 -16.67 -26.15 -15.14
N HIS A 19 -15.38 -26.30 -15.07
CA HIS A 19 -14.59 -25.88 -13.92
C HIS A 19 -13.82 -24.63 -14.31
N LYS A 20 -14.14 -23.50 -13.69
CA LYS A 20 -13.36 -22.28 -13.76
C LYS A 20 -13.36 -21.65 -12.38
N ASP A 21 -12.22 -21.71 -11.74
CA ASP A 21 -11.91 -21.02 -10.47
C ASP A 21 -13.05 -21.11 -9.42
N GLU A 22 -13.19 -22.31 -8.83
CA GLU A 22 -14.06 -22.62 -7.68
C GLU A 22 -15.57 -22.42 -7.83
N ASN A 23 -16.09 -22.17 -9.03
CA ASN A 23 -17.53 -22.17 -9.28
C ASN A 23 -17.93 -23.33 -10.21
N ILE A 24 -18.71 -24.27 -9.71
CA ILE A 24 -19.30 -25.35 -10.50
C ILE A 24 -20.67 -24.88 -11.03
N PHE A 25 -20.77 -24.67 -12.35
CA PHE A 25 -22.06 -24.45 -13.02
C PHE A 25 -22.56 -25.76 -13.61
N ILE A 26 -23.72 -26.21 -13.15
CA ILE A 26 -24.42 -27.35 -13.73
C ILE A 26 -25.48 -26.82 -14.69
N ILE A 27 -25.32 -27.08 -16.00
CA ILE A 27 -26.33 -26.76 -16.99
C ILE A 27 -27.09 -28.08 -17.32
N LEU A 28 -28.31 -28.17 -16.88
CA LEU A 28 -29.22 -29.29 -17.21
C LEU A 28 -30.09 -28.92 -18.43
N GLN A 29 -29.91 -29.64 -19.52
CA GLN A 29 -30.72 -29.49 -20.73
C GLN A 29 -31.66 -30.69 -20.86
N THR A 30 -32.82 -30.72 -20.17
CA THR A 30 -33.92 -31.60 -20.46
C THR A 30 -35.29 -30.96 -20.12
N ARG A 31 -36.34 -31.39 -20.83
CA ARG A 31 -37.67 -30.81 -20.91
C ARG A 31 -38.64 -31.11 -19.72
N THR A 32 -38.15 -31.40 -18.52
CA THR A 32 -38.98 -31.66 -17.32
C THR A 32 -38.51 -30.83 -16.13
N LEU A 33 -38.61 -29.52 -16.27
CA LEU A 33 -37.95 -28.55 -15.41
C LEU A 33 -38.78 -28.04 -14.21
N LYS A 34 -39.98 -28.51 -13.94
CA LYS A 34 -40.78 -27.96 -12.82
C LYS A 34 -40.58 -28.63 -11.46
N SER A 35 -40.23 -29.91 -11.42
CA SER A 35 -39.98 -30.61 -10.13
C SER A 35 -38.51 -30.48 -9.65
N ALA A 36 -37.55 -30.49 -10.56
CA ALA A 36 -36.14 -30.39 -10.20
C ALA A 36 -35.73 -28.98 -9.69
N ILE A 37 -36.45 -27.92 -10.07
CA ILE A 37 -36.19 -26.54 -9.62
C ILE A 37 -36.61 -26.35 -8.15
N ILE A 38 -37.55 -27.10 -7.64
CA ILE A 38 -38.00 -26.99 -6.24
C ILE A 38 -37.02 -27.71 -5.30
N GLU A 39 -36.48 -28.86 -5.71
CA GLU A 39 -35.49 -29.60 -4.90
C GLU A 39 -34.09 -28.93 -4.92
N THR A 40 -33.69 -28.36 -6.04
CA THR A 40 -32.41 -27.58 -6.09
C THR A 40 -32.47 -26.27 -5.34
N LYS A 41 -33.62 -25.63 -5.20
CA LYS A 41 -33.79 -24.44 -4.35
C LYS A 41 -33.63 -24.73 -2.85
N THR A 42 -33.84 -25.97 -2.43
CA THR A 42 -33.70 -26.40 -1.02
C THR A 42 -32.27 -26.84 -0.69
N ILE A 43 -31.43 -27.14 -1.69
CA ILE A 43 -30.03 -27.57 -1.51
C ILE A 43 -29.04 -26.42 -1.74
N VAL A 44 -29.39 -25.38 -2.50
CA VAL A 44 -28.68 -24.11 -2.47
C VAL A 44 -29.14 -23.36 -1.22
N LYS A 45 -28.75 -23.84 -0.01
CA LYS A 45 -28.44 -22.92 1.04
C LYS A 45 -27.53 -21.92 0.37
N GLU A 46 -27.95 -20.65 0.32
CA GLU A 46 -27.03 -19.55 0.08
C GLU A 46 -25.83 -19.79 1.00
N GLU A 47 -24.74 -20.36 0.48
CA GLU A 47 -23.44 -20.06 1.05
C GLU A 47 -23.39 -18.55 0.97
N LYS A 48 -23.65 -17.90 2.08
CA LYS A 48 -23.35 -16.49 2.29
C LYS A 48 -21.91 -16.39 1.86
N LYS A 49 -21.67 -15.92 0.63
CA LYS A 49 -20.31 -15.76 0.10
C LYS A 49 -19.60 -14.92 1.14
N LEU A 50 -18.78 -15.57 1.96
CA LEU A 50 -18.11 -14.91 3.07
C LEU A 50 -17.35 -13.75 2.47
N GLN A 51 -17.77 -12.52 2.79
CA GLN A 51 -17.15 -11.34 2.22
C GLN A 51 -15.72 -11.30 2.71
N ARG A 52 -14.76 -11.56 1.81
CA ARG A 52 -13.34 -11.55 2.18
C ARG A 52 -12.91 -10.16 2.63
N THR A 53 -11.98 -10.13 3.56
CA THR A 53 -11.39 -8.89 4.07
C THR A 53 -9.89 -9.01 4.11
N TYR A 54 -9.23 -8.07 3.44
CA TYR A 54 -7.78 -8.00 3.34
C TYR A 54 -7.25 -6.76 4.03
N ILE A 55 -6.11 -6.90 4.72
CA ILE A 55 -5.33 -5.79 5.25
C ILE A 55 -4.04 -5.71 4.43
N SER A 56 -3.72 -4.54 3.88
CA SER A 56 -2.40 -4.20 3.34
C SER A 56 -1.66 -3.36 4.37
N ILE A 57 -0.41 -3.70 4.70
CA ILE A 57 0.44 -2.94 5.64
C ILE A 57 1.73 -2.55 4.93
N ASP A 58 2.10 -1.27 5.02
CA ASP A 58 3.33 -0.68 4.46
C ASP A 58 4.11 0.04 5.59
N LEU A 59 5.34 -0.40 5.84
CA LEU A 59 6.22 0.17 6.86
C LEU A 59 6.72 1.55 6.41
N LYS A 60 6.54 2.54 7.27
CA LYS A 60 6.78 3.94 6.92
C LYS A 60 8.26 4.25 6.69
N SER A 61 8.63 4.55 5.45
CA SER A 61 10.02 4.89 5.05
C SER A 61 11.03 3.85 5.53
N PHE A 62 10.74 2.57 5.38
CA PHE A 62 11.33 1.44 6.07
C PHE A 62 12.85 1.53 6.26
N TYR A 63 13.63 1.61 5.18
CA TYR A 63 15.10 1.64 5.31
C TYR A 63 15.61 2.84 6.11
N ALA A 64 14.99 4.00 5.92
CA ALA A 64 15.37 5.21 6.67
C ALA A 64 14.97 5.08 8.15
N SER A 65 13.82 4.47 8.43
CA SER A 65 13.38 4.19 9.80
C SER A 65 14.31 3.21 10.51
N VAL A 66 14.75 2.15 9.85
CA VAL A 66 15.76 1.22 10.38
C VAL A 66 17.05 1.96 10.70
N GLU A 67 17.55 2.80 9.77
CA GLU A 67 18.79 3.56 10.00
C GLU A 67 18.69 4.57 11.15
N CYS A 68 17.51 5.19 11.34
CA CYS A 68 17.26 6.04 12.51
C CYS A 68 17.28 5.22 13.80
N ARG A 69 16.54 4.12 13.86
CA ARG A 69 16.46 3.29 15.08
C ARG A 69 17.82 2.76 15.52
N GLU A 70 18.64 2.35 14.59
CA GLU A 70 20.00 1.87 14.85
C GLU A 70 20.94 2.95 15.42
N ARG A 71 20.64 4.22 15.16
CA ARG A 71 21.36 5.37 15.70
C ARG A 71 20.74 5.93 16.97
N GLY A 72 19.69 5.28 17.51
CA GLY A 72 18.95 5.80 18.66
C GLY A 72 18.13 7.06 18.34
N LEU A 73 17.81 7.29 17.06
CA LEU A 73 17.08 8.46 16.58
C LEU A 73 15.61 8.16 16.34
N ASP A 74 14.75 9.17 16.44
CA ASP A 74 13.33 9.04 16.07
C ASP A 74 13.15 9.15 14.55
N PRO A 75 12.61 8.11 13.87
CA PRO A 75 12.35 8.14 12.43
C PRO A 75 11.36 9.23 11.99
N LEU A 76 10.48 9.69 12.89
CA LEU A 76 9.46 10.70 12.57
C LEU A 76 10.02 12.14 12.71
N ASP A 77 11.05 12.34 13.51
CA ASP A 77 11.67 13.64 13.74
C ASP A 77 12.96 13.85 12.94
N THR A 78 13.75 12.79 12.73
CA THR A 78 15.08 12.92 12.15
C THR A 78 15.05 13.05 10.64
N ASN A 79 15.78 14.03 10.10
CA ASN A 79 16.03 14.19 8.68
C ASN A 79 17.16 13.23 8.24
N LEU A 80 16.81 12.18 7.49
CA LEU A 80 17.77 11.19 7.03
C LEU A 80 17.39 10.65 5.64
N VAL A 81 18.40 10.40 4.82
CA VAL A 81 18.28 9.66 3.56
C VAL A 81 19.15 8.41 3.59
N VAL A 82 18.71 7.36 2.92
CA VAL A 82 19.52 6.16 2.67
C VAL A 82 20.05 6.24 1.25
N ALA A 83 21.35 6.51 1.11
CA ALA A 83 22.02 6.65 -0.18
C ALA A 83 23.49 6.28 -0.07
N ASP A 84 24.08 5.76 -1.14
CA ASP A 84 25.52 5.49 -1.22
C ASP A 84 26.23 6.68 -1.91
N GLU A 85 26.65 7.66 -1.12
CA GLU A 85 27.36 8.84 -1.61
C GLU A 85 28.78 8.54 -2.13
N ARG A 86 29.36 7.38 -1.75
CA ARG A 86 30.70 6.97 -2.22
C ARG A 86 30.72 6.66 -3.70
N ARG A 87 29.57 6.31 -4.28
CA ARG A 87 29.47 6.01 -5.72
C ARG A 87 29.39 7.29 -6.54
N THR A 88 28.40 8.12 -6.26
CA THR A 88 28.17 9.41 -6.97
C THR A 88 26.94 10.11 -6.39
N ASP A 89 26.91 11.42 -6.45
CA ASP A 89 25.72 12.21 -6.08
C ASP A 89 24.50 11.96 -7.00
N LYS A 90 24.67 11.28 -8.14
CA LYS A 90 23.57 10.85 -9.02
C LYS A 90 22.87 9.58 -8.50
N THR A 91 23.36 8.98 -7.42
CA THR A 91 22.73 7.80 -6.80
C THR A 91 21.29 8.11 -6.40
N ILE A 92 20.41 7.10 -6.54
CA ILE A 92 19.02 7.21 -6.09
C ILE A 92 18.97 6.96 -4.59
N CYS A 93 18.30 7.83 -3.84
CA CYS A 93 17.98 7.60 -2.44
C CYS A 93 16.99 6.43 -2.35
N LEU A 94 17.36 5.37 -1.63
CA LEU A 94 16.50 4.20 -1.44
C LEU A 94 15.33 4.49 -0.51
N ALA A 95 15.54 5.37 0.47
CA ALA A 95 14.51 5.85 1.38
C ALA A 95 14.85 7.27 1.88
N VAL A 96 13.80 7.98 2.26
CA VAL A 96 13.84 9.32 2.85
C VAL A 96 12.90 9.33 4.04
N THR A 97 13.29 9.89 5.17
CA THR A 97 12.45 9.97 6.37
C THR A 97 11.19 10.82 6.16
N PRO A 98 10.14 10.57 6.93
CA PRO A 98 8.91 11.38 6.86
C PRO A 98 9.15 12.87 7.13
N SER A 99 10.00 13.21 8.10
CA SER A 99 10.38 14.58 8.42
C SER A 99 11.00 15.30 7.21
N LEU A 100 11.95 14.65 6.54
CA LEU A 100 12.60 15.25 5.37
C LEU A 100 11.65 15.32 4.16
N LYS A 101 10.72 14.35 4.00
CA LYS A 101 9.65 14.42 3.00
C LYS A 101 8.70 15.61 3.21
N SER A 102 8.46 16.05 4.44
CA SER A 102 7.60 17.21 4.75
C SER A 102 8.13 18.53 4.16
N TYR A 103 9.42 18.60 3.87
CA TYR A 103 10.05 19.72 3.16
C TYR A 103 9.93 19.61 1.61
N GLY A 104 9.12 18.69 1.10
CA GLY A 104 8.91 18.49 -0.33
C GLY A 104 10.03 17.71 -1.02
N ILE A 105 10.83 16.94 -0.27
CA ILE A 105 11.87 16.06 -0.83
C ILE A 105 11.21 14.72 -1.21
N PRO A 106 11.36 14.27 -2.47
CA PRO A 106 10.74 13.04 -2.95
C PRO A 106 11.38 11.81 -2.29
N GLY A 107 10.56 10.76 -2.08
CA GLY A 107 11.01 9.52 -1.42
C GLY A 107 12.09 8.72 -2.16
N ARG A 108 12.24 8.94 -3.46
CA ARG A 108 13.23 8.28 -4.34
C ARG A 108 13.93 9.26 -5.29
N GLY A 109 14.19 10.47 -4.82
CA GLY A 109 14.99 11.47 -5.54
C GLY A 109 16.46 11.03 -5.66
N ARG A 110 17.21 11.65 -6.55
CA ARG A 110 18.66 11.49 -6.61
C ARG A 110 19.31 12.32 -5.50
N LEU A 111 20.44 11.87 -4.97
CA LEU A 111 21.10 12.52 -3.85
C LEU A 111 21.43 14.00 -4.14
N PHE A 112 21.88 14.33 -5.36
CA PHE A 112 22.14 15.72 -5.74
C PHE A 112 20.87 16.59 -5.72
N GLU A 113 19.70 16.02 -6.10
CA GLU A 113 18.41 16.71 -6.04
C GLU A 113 18.00 17.01 -4.59
N VAL A 114 18.24 16.05 -3.68
CA VAL A 114 18.05 16.26 -2.24
C VAL A 114 18.93 17.39 -1.73
N LYS A 115 20.24 17.36 -2.03
CA LYS A 115 21.20 18.41 -1.64
C LYS A 115 20.77 19.78 -2.17
N GLN A 116 20.40 19.85 -3.45
CA GLN A 116 19.93 21.09 -4.08
C GLN A 116 18.63 21.62 -3.42
N ARG A 117 17.68 20.71 -3.13
CA ARG A 117 16.43 21.09 -2.46
C ARG A 117 16.71 21.63 -1.04
N VAL A 118 17.59 21.00 -0.27
CA VAL A 118 18.01 21.47 1.05
C VAL A 118 18.65 22.87 0.96
N GLN A 119 19.47 23.14 -0.05
CA GLN A 119 20.04 24.48 -0.27
C GLN A 119 18.93 25.53 -0.53
N GLN A 120 17.92 25.20 -1.35
CA GLN A 120 16.78 26.09 -1.59
C GLN A 120 15.99 26.37 -0.31
N ILE A 121 15.73 25.32 0.49
CA ILE A 121 15.04 25.45 1.77
C ILE A 121 15.86 26.35 2.71
N ASN A 122 17.18 26.15 2.80
CA ASN A 122 18.06 26.95 3.64
C ASN A 122 18.18 28.42 3.17
N ALA A 123 18.09 28.67 1.86
CA ALA A 123 18.00 30.04 1.35
C ALA A 123 16.70 30.74 1.83
N ALA A 124 15.57 30.03 1.78
CA ALA A 124 14.29 30.55 2.30
C ALA A 124 14.34 30.73 3.83
N ARG A 125 14.86 29.75 4.58
CA ARG A 125 15.04 29.85 6.03
C ARG A 125 15.92 31.03 6.42
N ARG A 126 17.05 31.25 5.72
CA ARG A 126 17.93 32.39 5.93
C ARG A 126 17.19 33.70 5.76
N PHE A 127 16.37 33.83 4.73
CA PHE A 127 15.61 35.05 4.50
C PHE A 127 14.58 35.32 5.62
N ALA A 128 14.00 34.28 6.21
CA ALA A 128 13.04 34.37 7.31
C ALA A 128 13.68 34.49 8.69
N ALA A 129 14.97 34.14 8.84
CA ALA A 129 15.64 34.11 10.11
C ALA A 129 15.91 35.54 10.66
N PRO A 130 15.96 35.72 11.99
CA PRO A 130 16.37 36.98 12.62
C PRO A 130 17.75 37.45 12.09
N GLY A 131 17.83 38.70 11.68
CA GLY A 131 19.06 39.26 11.09
C GLY A 131 19.46 38.64 9.75
N ARG A 132 18.62 37.81 9.12
CA ARG A 132 18.89 37.11 7.85
C ARG A 132 20.17 36.25 7.89
N GLN A 133 20.46 35.69 9.04
CA GLN A 133 21.62 34.82 9.26
C GLN A 133 21.15 33.48 9.85
N LEU A 134 21.76 32.39 9.40
CA LEU A 134 21.60 31.07 10.01
C LEU A 134 22.78 30.83 10.97
N CYS A 135 22.46 30.37 12.18
CA CYS A 135 23.43 30.14 13.26
C CYS A 135 23.42 28.66 13.64
N GLY A 136 24.17 27.83 12.90
CA GLY A 136 24.19 26.39 13.10
C GLY A 136 23.22 25.61 12.17
N SER A 137 23.11 24.32 12.42
CA SER A 137 22.22 23.40 11.65
C SER A 137 21.63 22.33 12.55
N SER A 138 20.51 21.71 12.11
CA SER A 138 19.89 20.59 12.80
C SER A 138 19.30 19.57 11.83
N CYS A 139 19.38 18.30 12.23
CA CYS A 139 18.68 17.19 11.57
C CYS A 139 17.32 16.87 12.23
N SER A 140 16.93 17.55 13.34
CA SER A 140 15.65 17.36 14.02
C SER A 140 14.58 18.26 13.42
N TYR A 141 13.45 17.67 13.03
CA TYR A 141 12.29 18.43 12.55
C TYR A 141 11.73 19.35 13.64
N ALA A 142 11.54 18.84 14.85
CA ALA A 142 11.02 19.62 15.98
C ALA A 142 11.91 20.83 16.30
N GLN A 143 13.24 20.63 16.34
CA GLN A 143 14.17 21.71 16.57
C GLN A 143 14.14 22.74 15.44
N LEU A 144 14.06 22.32 14.19
CA LEU A 144 13.94 23.22 13.04
C LEU A 144 12.63 24.02 13.02
N GLN A 145 11.56 23.51 13.62
CA GLN A 145 10.30 24.26 13.77
C GLN A 145 10.37 25.29 14.92
N SER A 146 11.06 24.97 16.01
CA SER A 146 11.20 25.88 17.16
C SER A 146 12.28 26.94 16.97
N GLU A 147 13.31 26.67 16.15
CA GLU A 147 14.46 27.53 15.98
C GLU A 147 14.64 27.94 14.51
N PRO A 148 14.03 29.06 14.06
CA PRO A 148 14.08 29.50 12.67
C PRO A 148 15.51 29.85 12.17
N GLN A 149 16.45 30.17 13.08
CA GLN A 149 17.84 30.49 12.76
C GLN A 149 18.70 29.27 12.42
N LEU A 150 18.21 28.05 12.60
CA LEU A 150 18.97 26.85 12.25
C LEU A 150 18.81 26.50 10.77
N ALA A 151 19.90 26.09 10.13
CA ALA A 151 19.87 25.48 8.82
C ALA A 151 19.28 24.06 8.89
N LEU A 152 18.48 23.68 7.89
CA LEU A 152 18.11 22.30 7.67
C LEU A 152 19.34 21.49 7.29
N ASP A 153 19.61 20.45 8.03
CA ASP A 153 20.62 19.45 7.72
C ASP A 153 20.01 18.06 7.70
N PHE A 154 20.71 17.07 7.16
CA PHE A 154 20.25 15.69 7.08
C PHE A 154 21.40 14.69 7.09
N ILE A 155 21.12 13.51 7.60
CA ILE A 155 22.06 12.39 7.67
C ILE A 155 22.00 11.60 6.36
N ILE A 156 23.16 11.25 5.79
CA ILE A 156 23.26 10.31 4.68
C ILE A 156 23.71 8.96 5.25
N ALA A 157 22.85 7.96 5.21
CA ALA A 157 23.14 6.62 5.69
C ALA A 157 23.45 5.69 4.50
N PRO A 158 24.58 4.98 4.50
CA PRO A 158 24.86 4.00 3.45
C PRO A 158 23.87 2.82 3.52
N PRO A 159 23.44 2.24 2.37
CA PRO A 159 22.52 1.13 2.34
C PRO A 159 23.09 -0.15 2.98
N ARG A 160 22.31 -0.81 3.82
CA ARG A 160 22.67 -2.08 4.49
C ARG A 160 21.59 -3.14 4.22
N MET A 161 21.49 -3.63 2.98
CA MET A 161 20.37 -4.48 2.54
C MET A 161 20.17 -5.73 3.38
N ALA A 162 21.25 -6.45 3.75
CA ALA A 162 21.17 -7.63 4.62
C ALA A 162 20.49 -7.29 5.95
N TYR A 163 20.86 -6.15 6.53
CA TYR A 163 20.31 -5.69 7.80
C TYR A 163 18.82 -5.29 7.68
N TYR A 164 18.40 -4.72 6.55
CA TYR A 164 16.99 -4.44 6.31
C TYR A 164 16.18 -5.73 6.16
N MET A 165 16.76 -6.77 5.57
CA MET A 165 16.13 -8.09 5.50
C MET A 165 15.95 -8.70 6.91
N GLU A 166 16.93 -8.59 7.80
CA GLU A 166 16.81 -9.03 9.20
C GLU A 166 15.66 -8.34 9.92
N TYR A 167 15.55 -7.00 9.77
CA TYR A 167 14.42 -6.24 10.34
C TYR A 167 13.08 -6.64 9.73
N SER A 168 13.03 -6.85 8.42
CA SER A 168 11.83 -7.33 7.73
C SER A 168 11.39 -8.70 8.25
N THR A 169 12.32 -9.64 8.43
CA THR A 169 12.04 -10.96 8.99
C THR A 169 11.52 -10.86 10.42
N ARG A 170 12.15 -10.06 11.27
CA ARG A 170 11.69 -9.81 12.64
C ARG A 170 10.26 -9.23 12.68
N ILE A 171 9.93 -8.32 11.77
CA ILE A 171 8.58 -7.77 11.67
C ILE A 171 7.59 -8.83 11.15
N TYR A 172 8.00 -9.66 10.19
CA TYR A 172 7.18 -10.77 9.71
C TYR A 172 6.86 -11.78 10.82
N GLU A 173 7.80 -12.07 11.74
CA GLU A 173 7.55 -12.90 12.93
C GLU A 173 6.48 -12.29 13.86
N ILE A 174 6.36 -10.96 13.92
CA ILE A 174 5.27 -10.30 14.63
C ILE A 174 3.93 -10.56 13.92
N TYR A 175 3.88 -10.47 12.60
CA TYR A 175 2.67 -10.77 11.83
C TYR A 175 2.18 -12.20 12.04
N LEU A 176 3.10 -13.17 12.11
CA LEU A 176 2.79 -14.59 12.36
C LEU A 176 2.14 -14.87 13.72
N ARG A 177 2.20 -13.95 14.67
CA ARG A 177 1.49 -14.07 15.95
C ARG A 177 -0.02 -13.84 15.82
N TYR A 178 -0.44 -13.24 14.71
CA TYR A 178 -1.83 -12.82 14.46
C TYR A 178 -2.48 -13.56 13.29
N VAL A 179 -1.71 -13.85 12.26
CA VAL A 179 -2.21 -14.40 11.00
C VAL A 179 -1.32 -15.57 10.58
N ALA A 180 -1.91 -16.66 10.13
CA ALA A 180 -1.19 -17.84 9.66
C ALA A 180 -0.38 -17.51 8.38
N PRO A 181 0.77 -18.16 8.16
CA PRO A 181 1.65 -17.85 7.03
C PRO A 181 1.00 -18.02 5.66
N GLU A 182 0.04 -18.94 5.51
CA GLU A 182 -0.73 -19.16 4.29
C GLU A 182 -1.67 -18.00 3.93
N ASP A 183 -2.08 -17.20 4.92
CA ASP A 183 -2.94 -16.02 4.75
C ASP A 183 -2.13 -14.72 4.64
N ILE A 184 -0.79 -14.79 4.65
CA ILE A 184 0.11 -13.64 4.48
C ILE A 184 0.78 -13.71 3.11
N ILE A 185 0.60 -12.68 2.30
CA ILE A 185 1.30 -12.47 1.04
C ILE A 185 2.38 -11.42 1.26
N VAL A 186 3.64 -11.82 1.26
CA VAL A 186 4.78 -10.88 1.30
C VAL A 186 4.93 -10.25 -0.08
N TYR A 187 4.60 -8.95 -0.18
CA TYR A 187 4.66 -8.21 -1.43
C TYR A 187 6.04 -7.59 -1.67
N SER A 188 6.67 -7.09 -0.61
CA SER A 188 8.04 -6.56 -0.62
C SER A 188 8.68 -6.71 0.76
N VAL A 189 9.88 -6.16 0.95
CA VAL A 189 10.58 -6.17 2.25
C VAL A 189 9.87 -5.31 3.31
N ASP A 190 9.00 -4.41 2.90
CA ASP A 190 8.30 -3.44 3.75
C ASP A 190 6.79 -3.47 3.60
N GLU A 191 6.25 -4.37 2.76
CA GLU A 191 4.83 -4.44 2.49
C GLU A 191 4.30 -5.88 2.46
N VAL A 192 3.17 -6.09 3.12
CA VAL A 192 2.43 -7.36 3.15
C VAL A 192 0.95 -7.15 2.90
N PHE A 193 0.28 -8.21 2.41
CA PHE A 193 -1.16 -8.37 2.45
C PHE A 193 -1.51 -9.53 3.37
N MET A 194 -2.61 -9.42 4.10
CA MET A 194 -3.14 -10.45 4.97
C MET A 194 -4.61 -10.69 4.64
N ASP A 195 -5.02 -11.92 4.38
CA ASP A 195 -6.43 -12.31 4.40
C ASP A 195 -6.85 -12.51 5.86
N VAL A 196 -7.67 -11.62 6.36
CA VAL A 196 -8.09 -11.64 7.77
C VAL A 196 -9.54 -12.10 7.94
N THR A 197 -10.13 -12.62 6.90
CA THR A 197 -11.55 -13.01 6.84
C THR A 197 -11.96 -13.95 7.97
N GLN A 198 -11.11 -14.92 8.32
CA GLN A 198 -11.42 -15.95 9.33
C GLN A 198 -11.00 -15.56 10.76
N TYR A 199 -10.35 -14.39 10.94
CA TYR A 199 -9.74 -14.03 12.21
C TYR A 199 -10.62 -13.15 13.09
N PHE A 200 -11.74 -12.61 12.57
CA PHE A 200 -12.61 -11.69 13.33
C PHE A 200 -13.29 -12.38 14.51
N GLU A 201 -13.82 -13.59 14.29
CA GLU A 201 -14.44 -14.36 15.37
C GLU A 201 -13.41 -14.81 16.41
N LEU A 202 -12.20 -15.18 15.95
CA LEU A 202 -11.12 -15.63 16.85
C LEU A 202 -10.67 -14.53 17.81
N TYR A 203 -10.52 -13.30 17.30
CA TYR A 203 -10.02 -12.19 18.11
C TYR A 203 -11.11 -11.31 18.72
N GLY A 204 -12.36 -11.44 18.29
CA GLY A 204 -13.44 -10.52 18.66
C GLY A 204 -13.16 -9.07 18.26
N LEU A 205 -12.42 -8.85 17.16
CA LEU A 205 -11.97 -7.55 16.70
C LEU A 205 -12.49 -7.26 15.30
N THR A 206 -12.68 -5.99 14.97
CA THR A 206 -12.84 -5.51 13.59
C THR A 206 -11.50 -5.55 12.84
N ALA A 207 -11.54 -5.50 11.50
CA ALA A 207 -10.33 -5.44 10.68
C ALA A 207 -9.44 -4.24 11.04
N ARG A 208 -10.06 -3.09 11.35
CA ARG A 208 -9.34 -1.88 11.78
C ARG A 208 -8.64 -2.07 13.12
N GLU A 209 -9.32 -2.66 14.08
CA GLU A 209 -8.74 -2.93 15.42
C GLU A 209 -7.61 -3.96 15.35
N LEU A 210 -7.76 -4.99 14.49
CA LEU A 210 -6.70 -5.96 14.25
C LEU A 210 -5.49 -5.31 13.58
N ALA A 211 -5.69 -4.52 12.51
CA ALA A 211 -4.62 -3.78 11.84
C ALA A 211 -3.90 -2.84 12.83
N MET A 212 -4.65 -2.10 13.65
CA MET A 212 -4.10 -1.22 14.66
C MET A 212 -3.27 -2.00 15.69
N ARG A 213 -3.76 -3.12 16.20
CA ARG A 213 -3.05 -3.97 17.17
C ARG A 213 -1.72 -4.46 16.60
N ILE A 214 -1.73 -4.96 15.36
CA ILE A 214 -0.52 -5.44 14.67
C ILE A 214 0.49 -4.30 14.51
N ILE A 215 0.06 -3.14 14.03
CA ILE A 215 0.95 -1.98 13.79
C ILE A 215 1.53 -1.46 15.10
N LEU A 216 0.75 -1.39 16.17
CA LEU A 216 1.24 -0.95 17.49
C LEU A 216 2.24 -1.94 18.09
N GLU A 217 2.09 -3.24 17.83
CA GLU A 217 3.08 -4.23 18.27
C GLU A 217 4.39 -4.10 17.49
N VAL A 218 4.31 -3.90 16.17
CA VAL A 218 5.49 -3.59 15.34
C VAL A 218 6.18 -2.32 15.85
N LEU A 219 5.44 -1.26 16.10
CA LEU A 219 5.96 0.00 16.64
C LEU A 219 6.64 -0.20 18.00
N ARG A 220 6.01 -0.95 18.89
CA ARG A 220 6.56 -1.23 20.24
C ARG A 220 7.89 -1.98 20.17
N GLU A 221 7.98 -3.01 19.31
CA GLU A 221 9.16 -3.89 19.25
C GLU A 221 10.28 -3.36 18.38
N THR A 222 9.97 -2.56 17.37
CA THR A 222 10.96 -2.09 16.40
C THR A 222 11.12 -0.57 16.37
N GLY A 223 10.17 0.18 16.93
CA GLY A 223 10.09 1.63 16.82
C GLY A 223 9.75 2.13 15.41
N ILE A 224 9.24 1.25 14.55
CA ILE A 224 8.85 1.57 13.17
C ILE A 224 7.32 1.56 13.08
N THR A 225 6.74 2.67 12.62
CA THR A 225 5.30 2.77 12.37
C THR A 225 4.94 2.32 10.96
N ALA A 226 3.65 2.10 10.71
CA ALA A 226 3.15 1.66 9.42
C ALA A 226 1.86 2.40 9.02
N THR A 227 1.49 2.22 7.77
CA THR A 227 0.19 2.64 7.21
C THR A 227 -0.54 1.39 6.76
N ALA A 228 -1.86 1.31 6.98
CA ALA A 228 -2.65 0.18 6.51
C ALA A 228 -3.82 0.62 5.64
N GLY A 229 -4.20 -0.27 4.73
CA GLY A 229 -5.43 -0.22 3.97
C GLY A 229 -6.23 -1.50 4.15
N ILE A 230 -7.53 -1.37 4.30
CA ILE A 230 -8.48 -2.49 4.46
C ILE A 230 -9.40 -2.49 3.24
N GLY A 231 -9.64 -3.66 2.69
CA GLY A 231 -10.52 -3.81 1.52
C GLY A 231 -11.12 -5.20 1.38
N THR A 232 -12.18 -5.29 0.61
CA THR A 232 -12.87 -6.56 0.30
C THR A 232 -12.10 -7.44 -0.69
N ASN A 233 -11.02 -6.92 -1.23
CA ASN A 233 -10.04 -7.63 -2.06
C ASN A 233 -8.68 -6.94 -1.99
N LEU A 234 -7.64 -7.59 -2.53
CA LEU A 234 -6.26 -7.08 -2.50
C LEU A 234 -6.11 -5.70 -3.16
N PHE A 235 -6.82 -5.46 -4.26
CA PHE A 235 -6.77 -4.17 -4.96
C PHE A 235 -7.33 -3.06 -4.09
N LEU A 236 -8.50 -3.25 -3.49
CA LEU A 236 -9.13 -2.25 -2.64
C LEU A 236 -8.32 -2.00 -1.36
N ALA A 237 -7.76 -3.05 -0.74
CA ALA A 237 -6.85 -2.90 0.39
C ALA A 237 -5.62 -2.04 0.04
N LYS A 238 -4.99 -2.32 -1.12
CA LYS A 238 -3.84 -1.54 -1.59
C LYS A 238 -4.20 -0.09 -1.93
N VAL A 239 -5.32 0.13 -2.62
CA VAL A 239 -5.80 1.47 -2.98
C VAL A 239 -6.22 2.26 -1.73
N ALA A 240 -6.89 1.61 -0.76
CA ALA A 240 -7.18 2.22 0.53
C ALA A 240 -5.90 2.71 1.22
N MET A 241 -4.85 1.91 1.20
CA MET A 241 -3.56 2.28 1.80
C MET A 241 -2.87 3.41 1.03
N ASP A 242 -2.69 3.28 -0.28
CA ASP A 242 -1.86 4.21 -1.07
C ASP A 242 -2.56 5.54 -1.35
N VAL A 243 -3.85 5.50 -1.71
CA VAL A 243 -4.58 6.69 -2.16
C VAL A 243 -5.31 7.40 -1.01
N ARG A 244 -5.70 6.65 0.04
CA ARG A 244 -6.45 7.24 1.16
C ARG A 244 -5.59 7.34 2.43
N ALA A 245 -5.12 6.23 2.97
CA ALA A 245 -4.46 6.22 4.28
C ALA A 245 -3.19 7.09 4.31
N LYS A 246 -2.40 7.12 3.24
CA LYS A 246 -1.19 7.96 3.18
C LYS A 246 -1.48 9.47 3.20
N HIS A 247 -2.71 9.88 2.92
CA HIS A 247 -3.12 11.29 2.81
C HIS A 247 -4.02 11.79 3.97
N ILE A 248 -4.46 10.91 4.87
CA ILE A 248 -5.19 11.33 6.07
C ILE A 248 -4.24 11.67 7.22
N ALA A 249 -4.76 12.41 8.21
CA ALA A 249 -4.03 12.68 9.43
C ALA A 249 -3.66 11.37 10.16
N ALA A 250 -2.46 11.32 10.72
CA ALA A 250 -2.05 10.21 11.58
C ALA A 250 -2.73 10.33 12.96
N ASP A 251 -2.92 9.19 13.63
CA ASP A 251 -3.29 9.18 15.05
C ASP A 251 -2.10 9.59 15.95
N ALA A 252 -2.28 9.56 17.26
CA ALA A 252 -1.25 9.89 18.23
C ALA A 252 0.01 9.00 18.15
N ASN A 253 -0.10 7.81 17.56
CA ASN A 253 1.01 6.86 17.35
C ASN A 253 1.62 6.93 15.95
N GLY A 254 1.21 7.91 15.15
CA GLY A 254 1.65 8.06 13.77
C GLY A 254 1.01 7.07 12.79
N VAL A 255 0.02 6.30 13.21
CA VAL A 255 -0.67 5.28 12.42
C VAL A 255 -1.76 5.91 11.55
N ARG A 256 -1.89 5.38 10.33
CA ARG A 256 -2.92 5.77 9.36
C ARG A 256 -3.58 4.52 8.81
N ILE A 257 -4.91 4.43 8.92
CA ILE A 257 -5.69 3.31 8.40
C ILE A 257 -6.88 3.85 7.61
N ALA A 258 -7.07 3.36 6.39
CA ALA A 258 -8.24 3.63 5.57
C ALA A 258 -8.90 2.33 5.11
N GLU A 259 -10.19 2.40 4.84
CA GLU A 259 -11.00 1.26 4.42
C GLU A 259 -11.75 1.60 3.14
N LEU A 260 -11.84 0.62 2.23
CA LEU A 260 -12.61 0.71 1.00
C LEU A 260 -13.34 -0.60 0.72
N ASP A 261 -14.62 -0.49 0.41
CA ASP A 261 -15.41 -1.48 -0.30
C ASP A 261 -15.67 -1.01 -1.74
N GLU A 262 -16.35 -1.81 -2.55
CA GLU A 262 -16.65 -1.49 -3.94
C GLU A 262 -17.52 -0.23 -4.07
N GLN A 263 -18.40 0.02 -3.12
CA GLN A 263 -19.32 1.18 -3.17
C GLN A 263 -18.59 2.47 -2.79
N SER A 264 -17.82 2.46 -1.70
CA SER A 264 -17.00 3.61 -1.29
C SER A 264 -15.92 3.92 -2.31
N TYR A 265 -15.29 2.89 -2.91
CA TYR A 265 -14.34 3.07 -4.01
C TYR A 265 -14.98 3.79 -5.19
N ARG A 266 -16.18 3.36 -5.64
CA ARG A 266 -16.92 4.02 -6.74
C ARG A 266 -17.26 5.47 -6.40
N ARG A 267 -17.82 5.70 -5.21
CA ARG A 267 -18.24 7.02 -4.77
C ARG A 267 -17.09 8.00 -4.63
N GLU A 268 -15.95 7.55 -4.12
CA GLU A 268 -14.87 8.43 -3.67
C GLU A 268 -13.68 8.51 -4.61
N LEU A 269 -13.38 7.43 -5.35
CA LEU A 269 -12.16 7.32 -6.13
C LEU A 269 -12.36 7.11 -7.64
N TRP A 270 -13.59 6.89 -8.13
CA TRP A 270 -13.80 6.75 -9.57
C TRP A 270 -13.45 8.01 -10.37
N GLN A 271 -13.46 9.18 -9.75
CA GLN A 271 -13.08 10.46 -10.38
C GLN A 271 -11.67 10.92 -9.99
N HIS A 272 -10.97 10.13 -9.16
CA HIS A 272 -9.62 10.49 -8.71
C HIS A 272 -8.63 10.56 -9.87
N ARG A 273 -7.73 11.53 -9.83
CA ARG A 273 -6.62 11.74 -10.75
C ARG A 273 -5.34 12.07 -9.95
N PRO A 274 -4.18 11.70 -10.50
CA PRO A 274 -3.92 11.01 -11.77
C PRO A 274 -4.16 9.50 -11.67
N LEU A 275 -4.31 8.82 -12.82
CA LEU A 275 -4.42 7.36 -12.89
C LEU A 275 -3.19 6.63 -12.32
N THR A 276 -2.02 7.27 -12.33
CA THR A 276 -0.77 6.71 -11.80
C THR A 276 -0.74 6.53 -10.29
N ASP A 277 -1.72 7.06 -9.55
CA ASP A 277 -1.86 6.84 -8.11
C ASP A 277 -2.41 5.45 -7.79
N PHE A 278 -3.06 4.82 -8.79
CA PHE A 278 -3.62 3.50 -8.61
C PHE A 278 -2.60 2.39 -8.84
N TRP A 279 -2.68 1.39 -8.00
CA TRP A 279 -1.82 0.22 -8.07
C TRP A 279 -1.79 -0.40 -9.47
N ARG A 280 -0.58 -0.70 -9.97
CA ARG A 280 -0.29 -1.24 -11.30
C ARG A 280 -0.60 -0.34 -12.49
N VAL A 281 -0.98 0.92 -12.27
CA VAL A 281 -1.10 1.90 -13.35
C VAL A 281 0.17 2.74 -13.45
N GLY A 282 1.08 2.33 -14.30
CA GLY A 282 2.30 3.09 -14.58
C GLY A 282 2.08 4.20 -15.63
N ARG A 283 3.07 5.10 -15.77
CA ARG A 283 3.02 6.22 -16.73
C ARG A 283 2.68 5.79 -18.16
N GLY A 284 3.20 4.64 -18.61
CA GLY A 284 2.93 4.12 -19.96
C GLY A 284 1.46 3.75 -20.18
N TYR A 285 0.82 3.12 -19.18
CA TYR A 285 -0.61 2.84 -19.26
C TYR A 285 -1.44 4.12 -19.14
N ALA A 286 -1.12 5.01 -18.20
CA ALA A 286 -1.81 6.28 -18.05
C ALA A 286 -1.79 7.08 -19.36
N SER A 287 -0.63 7.30 -19.98
CA SER A 287 -0.51 8.03 -21.24
C SER A 287 -1.30 7.40 -22.38
N LYS A 288 -1.34 6.06 -22.48
CA LYS A 288 -2.13 5.37 -23.52
C LYS A 288 -3.64 5.54 -23.31
N LEU A 289 -4.10 5.53 -22.07
CA LEU A 289 -5.50 5.73 -21.71
C LEU A 289 -5.90 7.21 -21.93
N GLU A 290 -5.08 8.14 -21.47
CA GLU A 290 -5.30 9.58 -21.66
C GLU A 290 -5.37 9.99 -23.13
N ALA A 291 -4.53 9.39 -24.00
CA ALA A 291 -4.59 9.58 -25.44
C ALA A 291 -5.93 9.13 -26.08
N ARG A 292 -6.71 8.31 -25.37
CA ARG A 292 -8.05 7.87 -25.76
C ARG A 292 -9.18 8.60 -25.01
N GLY A 293 -8.85 9.64 -24.25
CA GLY A 293 -9.82 10.40 -23.48
C GLY A 293 -10.27 9.70 -22.16
N ILE A 294 -9.51 8.67 -21.71
CA ILE A 294 -9.78 7.91 -20.48
C ILE A 294 -8.85 8.44 -19.40
N TYR A 295 -9.38 9.18 -18.45
CA TYR A 295 -8.60 9.89 -17.44
C TYR A 295 -8.81 9.37 -16.02
N THR A 296 -9.84 8.55 -15.78
CA THR A 296 -10.23 8.09 -14.44
C THR A 296 -10.54 6.61 -14.43
N MET A 297 -10.53 5.99 -13.23
CA MET A 297 -10.95 4.60 -13.06
C MET A 297 -12.43 4.41 -13.42
N GLY A 298 -13.26 5.43 -13.21
CA GLY A 298 -14.65 5.44 -13.64
C GLY A 298 -14.81 5.44 -15.17
N ASP A 299 -13.90 6.11 -15.91
CA ASP A 299 -13.89 6.05 -17.38
C ASP A 299 -13.50 4.65 -17.86
N ILE A 300 -12.46 4.03 -17.24
CA ILE A 300 -12.07 2.64 -17.54
C ILE A 300 -13.26 1.69 -17.31
N ALA A 301 -13.92 1.80 -16.16
CA ALA A 301 -15.05 0.94 -15.82
C ALA A 301 -16.21 1.10 -16.80
N ARG A 302 -16.54 2.34 -17.21
CA ARG A 302 -17.58 2.58 -18.23
C ARG A 302 -17.17 2.05 -19.59
N CYS A 303 -15.93 2.25 -19.98
CA CYS A 303 -15.41 1.77 -21.26
C CYS A 303 -15.47 0.23 -21.32
N SER A 304 -15.08 -0.48 -20.27
CA SER A 304 -15.09 -1.96 -20.22
C SER A 304 -16.48 -2.59 -20.35
N VAL A 305 -17.55 -1.84 -20.05
CA VAL A 305 -18.94 -2.31 -20.22
C VAL A 305 -19.40 -2.20 -21.69
N TYR A 306 -18.93 -1.19 -22.43
CA TYR A 306 -19.43 -0.88 -23.75
C TYR A 306 -18.45 -1.18 -24.88
N ASN A 307 -17.18 -1.33 -24.58
CA ASN A 307 -16.12 -1.57 -25.57
C ASN A 307 -14.93 -2.30 -24.94
N GLU A 308 -15.02 -3.62 -24.86
CA GLU A 308 -14.03 -4.49 -24.22
C GLU A 308 -12.71 -4.59 -25.04
N GLU A 309 -12.72 -4.20 -26.34
CA GLU A 309 -11.56 -4.28 -27.25
C GLU A 309 -10.63 -3.05 -27.16
N LEU A 310 -11.01 -2.00 -26.45
CA LEU A 310 -10.19 -0.79 -26.27
C LEU A 310 -9.14 -0.98 -25.18
#